data_3c6ec54232cebb91461793538df0808f
#
_entry.id   3c6ec54232cebb91461793538df0808f
#
_cell.length_a   1.000
_cell.length_b   1.000
_cell.length_c   1.000
_cell.angle_alpha   90.00
_cell.angle_beta   90.00
_cell.angle_gamma   90.00
#
_symmetry.space_group_name_H-M   'P 1'
#
loop_
_entity.id
_entity.type
_entity.pdbx_description
1 polymer ?
#
loop_
_entity_poly.entity_id
_entity_poly.type
_entity_poly.pdbx_seq_one_letter_code
_entity_poly.pdbx_strand_id
1 'polypeptide(L)'
;MYLPQNKLKDWRVRHQPKACPLLLRKTSDWVVDHCHKSGMVRGVVSRVGNSLLGKIENFAYRRCQVSQSHLPAVLRAIADYVEQEQLDVLHPVGLTQLSKDLNP
;
A
#
# COMPACT_ATOMS: atom_id res chain seq x y z
N MET A 1 16.97 -8.24 -17.42
CA MET A 1 17.55 -7.00 -17.99
C MET A 1 17.96 -6.07 -16.85
N TYR A 2 19.11 -5.45 -16.97
CA TYR A 2 19.60 -4.49 -15.98
C TYR A 2 19.20 -3.08 -16.40
N LEU A 3 18.63 -2.30 -15.45
CA LEU A 3 18.24 -0.91 -15.68
C LEU A 3 19.26 0.00 -14.96
N PRO A 4 20.17 0.66 -15.67
CA PRO A 4 21.14 1.55 -15.05
C PRO A 4 20.47 2.82 -14.49
N GLN A 5 21.09 3.40 -13.46
CA GLN A 5 20.56 4.55 -12.74
C GLN A 5 20.24 5.73 -13.68
N ASN A 6 21.11 5.99 -14.66
CA ASN A 6 20.93 7.11 -15.60
C ASN A 6 19.78 6.89 -16.60
N LYS A 7 19.21 5.69 -16.69
CA LYS A 7 18.07 5.37 -17.55
C LYS A 7 16.77 5.25 -16.77
N LEU A 8 16.83 5.32 -15.44
CA LEU A 8 15.69 5.05 -14.56
C LEU A 8 14.55 6.04 -14.78
N LYS A 9 14.86 7.34 -14.90
CA LYS A 9 13.86 8.38 -15.10
C LYS A 9 13.08 8.18 -16.40
N ASP A 10 13.79 7.92 -17.51
CA ASP A 10 13.16 7.71 -18.82
C ASP A 10 12.28 6.47 -18.81
N TRP A 11 12.76 5.40 -18.20
CA TRP A 11 12.00 4.17 -18.04
C TRP A 11 10.73 4.42 -17.24
N ARG A 12 10.84 5.13 -16.12
CA ARG A 12 9.72 5.48 -15.24
C ARG A 12 8.64 6.25 -16.01
N VAL A 13 9.03 7.29 -16.75
CA VAL A 13 8.10 8.13 -17.50
C VAL A 13 7.34 7.30 -18.55
N ARG A 14 8.04 6.40 -19.23
CA ARG A 14 7.42 5.56 -20.27
C ARG A 14 6.48 4.50 -19.71
N HIS A 15 6.65 4.09 -18.45
CA HIS A 15 5.89 3.01 -17.84
C HIS A 15 4.93 3.49 -16.75
N GLN A 16 4.84 4.80 -16.53
CA GLN A 16 3.99 5.34 -15.47
C GLN A 16 2.51 5.22 -15.87
N PRO A 17 1.68 4.65 -14.99
CA PRO A 17 0.25 4.48 -15.27
C PRO A 17 -0.51 5.79 -15.14
N LYS A 18 -1.79 5.80 -15.51
CA LYS A 18 -2.66 6.98 -15.38
C LYS A 18 -2.98 7.32 -13.93
N ALA A 19 -3.02 6.31 -13.07
CA ALA A 19 -3.27 6.47 -11.64
C ALA A 19 -2.40 5.51 -10.87
N CYS A 20 -2.04 5.87 -9.63
CA CYS A 20 -1.25 5.00 -8.76
C CYS A 20 -2.00 3.69 -8.51
N PRO A 21 -1.39 2.51 -8.82
CA PRO A 21 -2.06 1.23 -8.60
C PRO A 21 -2.23 0.87 -7.12
N LEU A 22 -1.52 1.55 -6.22
CA LEU A 22 -1.62 1.29 -4.79
C LEU A 22 -2.67 2.14 -4.11
N LEU A 23 -2.80 3.42 -4.51
CA LEU A 23 -3.72 4.37 -3.88
C LEU A 23 -4.93 4.71 -4.75
N LEU A 24 -4.98 4.19 -5.97
CA LEU A 24 -6.10 4.33 -6.91
C LEU A 24 -6.44 5.80 -7.20
N ARG A 25 -5.42 6.66 -7.27
CA ARG A 25 -5.60 8.08 -7.54
C ARG A 25 -4.43 8.63 -8.36
N LYS A 26 -4.66 9.75 -9.04
CA LYS A 26 -3.64 10.42 -9.84
C LYS A 26 -2.57 11.06 -8.94
N THR A 27 -1.36 11.16 -9.48
CA THR A 27 -0.24 11.82 -8.82
C THR A 27 0.70 12.39 -9.87
N SER A 28 1.49 13.38 -9.47
CA SER A 28 2.61 13.90 -10.27
C SER A 28 3.96 13.43 -9.73
N ASP A 29 3.97 12.70 -8.62
CA ASP A 29 5.20 12.26 -7.95
C ASP A 29 5.29 10.73 -7.98
N TRP A 30 5.99 10.23 -8.99
CA TRP A 30 6.13 8.82 -9.29
C TRP A 30 7.50 8.29 -8.89
N VAL A 31 7.55 7.04 -8.48
CA VAL A 31 8.79 6.31 -8.19
C VAL A 31 8.72 4.92 -8.81
N VAL A 32 9.89 4.32 -9.06
CA VAL A 32 10.00 2.93 -9.48
C VAL A 32 10.12 2.07 -8.24
N ASP A 33 9.13 1.20 -8.05
CA ASP A 33 9.13 0.26 -6.93
C ASP A 33 9.83 -1.04 -7.30
N HIS A 34 10.53 -1.62 -6.36
CA HIS A 34 11.22 -2.90 -6.55
C HIS A 34 11.07 -3.81 -5.35
N CYS A 35 11.19 -5.09 -5.59
CA CYS A 35 11.23 -6.10 -4.53
C CYS A 35 12.56 -5.98 -3.78
N HIS A 36 12.51 -5.76 -2.47
CA HIS A 36 13.72 -5.59 -1.66
C HIS A 36 14.57 -6.86 -1.58
N LYS A 37 13.97 -8.02 -1.77
CA LYS A 37 14.66 -9.31 -1.73
C LYS A 37 15.37 -9.63 -3.04
N SER A 38 14.68 -9.46 -4.17
CA SER A 38 15.21 -9.83 -5.50
C SER A 38 15.86 -8.65 -6.23
N GLY A 39 15.50 -7.41 -5.88
CA GLY A 39 15.89 -6.20 -6.59
C GLY A 39 15.14 -5.98 -7.90
N MET A 40 14.24 -6.88 -8.28
CA MET A 40 13.48 -6.77 -9.51
C MET A 40 12.41 -5.69 -9.39
N VAL A 41 12.22 -4.93 -10.47
CA VAL A 41 11.19 -3.90 -10.54
C VAL A 41 9.80 -4.53 -10.49
N ARG A 42 8.92 -3.98 -9.63
CA ARG A 42 7.52 -4.38 -9.55
C ARG A 42 6.61 -3.47 -10.38
N GLY A 43 6.96 -2.19 -10.47
CA GLY A 43 6.16 -1.24 -11.24
C GLY A 43 6.48 0.20 -10.89
N VAL A 44 5.69 1.11 -11.46
CA VAL A 44 5.77 2.55 -11.19
C VAL A 44 4.55 2.93 -10.34
N VAL A 45 4.80 3.50 -9.19
CA VAL A 45 3.78 3.84 -8.19
C VAL A 45 4.01 5.26 -7.69
N SER A 46 3.02 5.83 -7.01
CA SER A 46 3.21 7.12 -6.36
C SER A 46 4.24 7.00 -5.22
N ARG A 47 4.96 8.07 -4.95
CA ARG A 47 5.90 8.12 -3.82
C ARG A 47 5.18 7.82 -2.50
N VAL A 48 3.99 8.40 -2.31
CA VAL A 48 3.19 8.18 -1.11
C VAL A 48 2.73 6.72 -1.01
N GLY A 49 2.26 6.14 -2.12
CA GLY A 49 1.87 4.73 -2.16
C GLY A 49 3.04 3.80 -1.86
N ASN A 50 4.21 4.10 -2.42
CA ASN A 50 5.42 3.33 -2.15
C ASN A 50 5.81 3.39 -0.67
N SER A 51 5.66 4.55 -0.04
CA SER A 51 5.91 4.72 1.39
C SER A 51 4.94 3.88 2.23
N LEU A 52 3.67 3.89 1.87
CA LEU A 52 2.65 3.07 2.55
C LEU A 52 2.98 1.58 2.42
N LEU A 53 3.28 1.12 1.21
CA LEU A 53 3.62 -0.28 0.96
C LEU A 53 4.87 -0.69 1.76
N GLY A 54 5.89 0.17 1.76
CA GLY A 54 7.12 -0.09 2.52
C GLY A 54 6.87 -0.25 4.01
N LYS A 55 5.99 0.58 4.59
CA LYS A 55 5.61 0.48 6.00
C LYS A 55 4.83 -0.81 6.28
N ILE A 56 3.91 -1.18 5.40
CA ILE A 56 3.15 -2.42 5.51
C ILE A 56 4.09 -3.63 5.47
N GLU A 57 4.97 -3.68 4.48
CA GLU A 57 5.92 -4.78 4.32
C GLU A 57 6.86 -4.87 5.52
N ASN A 58 7.43 -3.75 5.94
CA ASN A 58 8.35 -3.72 7.07
C ASN A 58 7.69 -4.19 8.37
N PHE A 59 6.48 -3.72 8.64
CA PHE A 59 5.72 -4.11 9.82
C PHE A 59 5.34 -5.61 9.76
N ALA A 60 4.84 -6.06 8.60
CA ALA A 60 4.45 -7.45 8.42
C ALA A 60 5.62 -8.42 8.63
N TYR A 61 6.77 -8.11 8.02
CA TYR A 61 7.92 -9.02 8.08
C TYR A 61 8.60 -9.01 9.45
N ARG A 62 8.76 -7.83 10.07
CA ARG A 62 9.52 -7.67 11.32
C ARG A 62 8.68 -7.85 12.57
N ARG A 63 7.45 -7.36 12.59
CA ARG A 63 6.60 -7.38 13.78
C ARG A 63 5.62 -8.53 13.79
N CYS A 64 5.09 -8.89 12.63
CA CYS A 64 4.08 -9.95 12.53
C CYS A 64 4.68 -11.29 12.08
N GLN A 65 5.96 -11.31 11.69
CA GLN A 65 6.64 -12.52 11.22
C GLN A 65 5.91 -13.19 10.07
N VAL A 66 5.32 -12.37 9.21
CA VAL A 66 4.69 -12.83 7.97
C VAL A 66 5.79 -12.95 6.92
N SER A 67 5.88 -14.08 6.24
CA SER A 67 6.85 -14.26 5.16
C SER A 67 6.45 -13.47 3.93
N GLN A 68 7.43 -13.15 3.09
CA GLN A 68 7.18 -12.42 1.84
C GLN A 68 6.20 -13.17 0.93
N SER A 69 6.32 -14.48 0.84
CA SER A 69 5.43 -15.32 0.03
C SER A 69 4.01 -15.39 0.58
N HIS A 70 3.84 -15.20 1.89
CA HIS A 70 2.54 -15.27 2.55
C HIS A 70 1.84 -13.90 2.64
N LEU A 71 2.58 -12.80 2.49
CA LEU A 71 2.01 -11.46 2.64
C LEU A 71 0.82 -11.18 1.72
N PRO A 72 0.82 -11.55 0.42
CA PRO A 72 -0.34 -11.29 -0.42
C PRO A 72 -1.63 -11.93 0.12
N ALA A 73 -1.57 -13.13 0.66
CA ALA A 73 -2.73 -13.80 1.26
C ALA A 73 -3.21 -13.04 2.51
N VAL A 74 -2.29 -12.56 3.34
CA VAL A 74 -2.61 -11.75 4.52
C VAL A 74 -3.28 -10.45 4.12
N LEU A 75 -2.77 -9.77 3.08
CA LEU A 75 -3.36 -8.51 2.60
C LEU A 75 -4.78 -8.73 2.05
N ARG A 76 -5.02 -9.83 1.35
CA ARG A 76 -6.37 -10.18 0.87
C ARG A 76 -7.31 -10.45 2.04
N ALA A 77 -6.83 -11.15 3.06
CA ALA A 77 -7.60 -11.43 4.27
C ALA A 77 -7.99 -10.13 5.00
N ILE A 78 -7.05 -9.17 5.07
CA ILE A 78 -7.32 -7.86 5.67
C ILE A 78 -8.37 -7.12 4.84
N ALA A 79 -8.25 -7.13 3.51
CA ALA A 79 -9.22 -6.49 2.64
C ALA A 79 -10.62 -7.08 2.82
N ASP A 80 -10.74 -8.40 2.85
CA ASP A 80 -12.00 -9.10 3.04
C ASP A 80 -12.60 -8.77 4.41
N TYR A 81 -11.76 -8.71 5.44
CA TYR A 81 -12.22 -8.38 6.79
C TYR A 81 -12.78 -6.95 6.88
N VAL A 82 -12.09 -5.99 6.26
CA VAL A 82 -12.52 -4.58 6.24
C VAL A 82 -13.80 -4.41 5.44
N GLU A 83 -13.98 -5.20 4.38
CA GLU A 83 -15.14 -5.15 3.49
C GLU A 83 -16.38 -5.82 4.07
N GLN A 84 -16.22 -6.74 5.01
CA GLN A 84 -17.35 -7.50 5.55
C GLN A 84 -18.38 -6.59 6.20
N GLU A 85 -19.61 -7.06 6.24
CA GLU A 85 -20.70 -6.35 6.91
C GLU A 85 -20.40 -6.21 8.40
N GLN A 86 -20.62 -5.01 8.94
CA GLN A 86 -20.37 -4.71 10.34
C GLN A 86 -21.42 -5.39 11.22
N LEU A 87 -21.00 -5.82 12.42
CA LEU A 87 -21.93 -6.35 13.40
C LEU A 87 -22.78 -5.22 13.97
N ASP A 88 -24.04 -5.54 14.30
CA ASP A 88 -24.95 -4.58 14.90
C ASP A 88 -24.68 -4.45 16.40
N VAL A 89 -23.43 -4.09 16.74
CA VAL A 89 -22.97 -3.89 18.11
C VAL A 89 -22.08 -2.66 18.16
N LEU A 90 -22.46 -1.67 18.93
CA LEU A 90 -21.69 -0.44 19.05
C LEU A 90 -20.62 -0.57 20.13
N HIS A 91 -19.35 -0.43 19.71
CA HIS A 91 -18.21 -0.43 20.62
C HIS A 91 -18.23 0.83 21.49
N PRO A 92 -17.83 0.78 22.80
CA PRO A 92 -17.80 1.98 23.65
C PRO A 92 -17.01 3.17 23.06
N VAL A 93 -15.90 2.90 22.36
CA VAL A 93 -15.14 3.93 21.65
C VAL A 93 -15.96 4.53 20.50
N GLY A 94 -16.84 3.73 19.88
CA GLY A 94 -17.73 4.18 18.81
C GLY A 94 -18.74 5.22 19.29
N LEU A 95 -19.23 5.10 20.53
CA LEU A 95 -20.09 6.12 21.13
C LEU A 95 -19.40 7.47 21.24
N THR A 96 -18.14 7.47 21.68
CA THR A 96 -17.35 8.69 21.78
C THR A 96 -17.12 9.32 20.41
N GLN A 97 -16.78 8.52 19.41
CA GLN A 97 -16.56 9.01 18.04
C GLN A 97 -17.84 9.57 17.44
N LEU A 98 -18.97 8.90 17.62
CA LEU A 98 -20.27 9.35 17.15
C LEU A 98 -20.64 10.69 17.77
N SER A 99 -20.38 10.87 19.07
CA SER A 99 -20.61 12.13 19.79
C SER A 99 -19.78 13.26 19.21
N LYS A 100 -18.51 13.00 18.85
CA LYS A 100 -17.62 13.98 18.23
C LYS A 100 -18.13 14.40 16.84
N ASP A 101 -18.64 13.44 16.07
CA ASP A 101 -19.14 13.70 14.71
C ASP A 101 -20.42 14.54 14.75
N LEU A 102 -21.24 14.39 15.79
CA LEU A 102 -22.46 15.16 15.98
C LEU A 102 -22.22 16.56 16.54
N ASN A 103 -21.06 16.79 17.18
CA ASN A 103 -20.69 18.09 17.78
C ASN A 103 -19.38 18.58 17.15
N PRO A 104 -19.44 19.06 15.90
CA PRO A 104 -18.24 19.53 15.17
C PRO A 104 -17.63 20.82 15.76
#